data_fee6044a43194bea478a321c7cb15a05
#
_entry.id   fee6044a43194bea478a321c7cb15a05
#
_cell.length_a   1.000
_cell.length_b   1.000
_cell.length_c   1.000
_cell.angle_alpha   90.00
_cell.angle_beta   90.00
_cell.angle_gamma   90.00
#
_symmetry.space_group_name_H-M   'P 1'
#
loop_
_entity.id
_entity.type
_entity.pdbx_description
1 polymer ?
#
loop_
_entity_poly.entity_id
_entity_poly.type
_entity_poly.pdbx_seq_one_letter_code
_entity_poly.pdbx_strand_id
1 'polypeptide(L)'
;MKISRFGQVVLALAVASSAFFALPARAMDKDLVEREESLEKVLAMKGAKYVGSEECATCHEKAAKEFQLSPHARISSPDAEVKDCEMCHGPASIHIEEGGGRGSILNPKKNPSTCFSCHSDKQLQFRLPYHHPVLEGKMSCSDCHNAHSEDVKPWSATSMKDVNEACTKCHKDQNGPWVWGHEALKEGCSTCHQVHGSINQKMLITQDVNLCLRCHTQLNYPAIGKSVHTGRINTGTCFSGGCHTAVHGSNFDDHLRY
;
A
#
# COMPACT_ATOMS: atom_id res chain seq x y z
N MET A 1 56.42 32.50 35.85
CA MET A 1 55.55 32.72 34.70
C MET A 1 54.22 31.96 34.99
N LYS A 2 53.15 32.68 35.36
CA LYS A 2 51.88 32.10 35.77
C LYS A 2 51.01 31.86 34.53
N ILE A 3 50.76 30.63 34.21
CA ILE A 3 49.84 30.23 33.10
C ILE A 3 48.41 30.33 33.65
N SER A 4 47.67 31.17 32.98
CA SER A 4 46.28 31.55 33.35
C SER A 4 45.34 30.33 33.31
N ARG A 5 44.48 30.25 34.34
CA ARG A 5 43.42 29.22 34.49
C ARG A 5 42.30 29.28 33.44
N PHE A 6 42.41 30.15 32.45
CA PHE A 6 41.40 30.33 31.40
C PHE A 6 41.54 29.33 30.23
N GLY A 7 42.71 28.67 30.07
CA GLY A 7 42.93 27.73 28.98
C GLY A 7 42.40 26.30 29.18
N GLN A 8 42.04 25.95 30.43
CA GLN A 8 41.60 24.58 30.73
C GLN A 8 40.08 24.35 30.61
N VAL A 9 39.27 25.41 30.60
CA VAL A 9 37.81 25.31 30.52
C VAL A 9 37.34 25.17 29.07
N VAL A 10 38.11 25.66 28.09
CA VAL A 10 37.74 25.61 26.68
C VAL A 10 38.01 24.22 26.06
N LEU A 11 38.95 23.44 26.60
CA LEU A 11 39.28 22.12 26.10
C LEU A 11 38.32 21.02 26.59
N ALA A 12 37.61 21.25 27.69
CA ALA A 12 36.64 20.30 28.23
C ALA A 12 35.25 20.37 27.55
N LEU A 13 34.93 21.48 26.89
CA LEU A 13 33.66 21.64 26.16
C LEU A 13 33.69 21.15 24.72
N ALA A 14 34.87 20.95 24.13
CA ALA A 14 35.01 20.43 22.75
C ALA A 14 34.93 18.91 22.67
N VAL A 15 35.08 18.18 23.78
CA VAL A 15 35.01 16.69 23.78
C VAL A 15 33.59 16.19 24.11
N ALA A 16 32.75 17.02 24.65
CA ALA A 16 31.36 16.65 25.03
C ALA A 16 30.35 16.78 23.85
N SER A 17 30.71 17.41 22.73
CA SER A 17 29.77 17.63 21.61
C SER A 17 29.87 16.61 20.47
N SER A 18 30.80 15.66 20.53
CA SER A 18 30.93 14.60 19.50
C SER A 18 30.24 13.27 19.86
N ALA A 19 29.54 13.19 21.00
CA ALA A 19 28.84 11.97 21.42
C ALA A 19 27.32 11.97 21.14
N PHE A 20 26.78 12.95 20.38
CA PHE A 20 25.33 13.12 20.29
C PHE A 20 24.72 12.91 18.90
N PHE A 21 25.40 12.24 17.97
CA PHE A 21 24.79 11.85 16.69
C PHE A 21 25.21 10.46 16.21
N ALA A 22 25.23 9.48 17.11
CA ALA A 22 25.04 8.12 16.67
C ALA A 22 23.54 7.81 16.83
N LEU A 23 22.74 8.20 15.84
CA LEU A 23 21.42 7.57 15.68
C LEU A 23 21.70 6.07 15.59
N PRO A 24 21.04 5.23 16.44
CA PRO A 24 21.17 3.79 16.28
C PRO A 24 20.79 3.50 14.82
N ALA A 25 21.71 2.89 14.08
CA ALA A 25 21.38 2.31 12.79
C ALA A 25 20.15 1.44 13.06
N ARG A 26 19.00 1.88 12.56
CA ARG A 26 17.74 1.15 12.67
C ARG A 26 18.09 -0.24 12.17
N ALA A 27 18.01 -1.23 13.04
CA ALA A 27 18.29 -2.60 12.65
C ALA A 27 17.44 -2.85 11.41
N MET A 28 18.09 -3.09 10.27
CA MET A 28 17.42 -3.49 9.04
C MET A 28 16.58 -4.68 9.43
N ASP A 29 15.30 -4.61 9.13
CA ASP A 29 14.35 -5.65 9.49
C ASP A 29 14.88 -6.98 8.95
N LYS A 30 15.21 -7.91 9.85
CA LYS A 30 15.75 -9.22 9.47
C LYS A 30 14.84 -9.92 8.45
N ASP A 31 13.53 -9.69 8.56
CA ASP A 31 12.55 -10.27 7.65
C ASP A 31 12.66 -9.71 6.22
N LEU A 32 13.14 -8.48 6.03
CA LEU A 32 13.41 -7.92 4.71
C LEU A 32 14.67 -8.53 4.10
N VAL A 33 15.73 -8.70 4.91
CA VAL A 33 16.99 -9.32 4.47
C VAL A 33 16.76 -10.80 4.12
N GLU A 34 16.05 -11.54 4.96
CA GLU A 34 15.70 -12.94 4.69
C GLU A 34 14.82 -13.12 3.44
N ARG A 35 14.03 -12.09 3.10
CA ARG A 35 13.19 -12.09 1.89
C ARG A 35 13.98 -11.78 0.62
N GLU A 36 14.91 -10.84 0.66
CA GLU A 36 15.83 -10.59 -0.45
C GLU A 36 16.72 -11.82 -0.69
N GLU A 37 17.24 -12.45 0.37
CA GLU A 37 17.96 -13.73 0.26
C GLU A 37 17.10 -14.85 -0.34
N SER A 38 15.80 -14.89 -0.04
CA SER A 38 14.91 -15.92 -0.61
C SER A 38 14.67 -15.67 -2.11
N LEU A 39 14.61 -14.42 -2.54
CA LEU A 39 14.50 -14.05 -3.94
C LEU A 39 15.78 -14.41 -4.71
N GLU A 40 16.95 -14.02 -4.18
CA GLU A 40 18.25 -14.41 -4.75
C GLU A 40 18.43 -15.93 -4.79
N LYS A 41 17.99 -16.66 -3.78
CA LYS A 41 18.04 -18.14 -3.77
C LYS A 41 17.15 -18.75 -4.84
N VAL A 42 15.98 -18.21 -5.10
CA VAL A 42 15.08 -18.72 -6.16
C VAL A 42 15.59 -18.33 -7.55
N LEU A 43 16.13 -17.11 -7.70
CA LEU A 43 16.77 -16.67 -8.95
C LEU A 43 18.12 -17.35 -9.17
N ALA A 44 18.81 -17.72 -8.09
CA ALA A 44 20.06 -18.48 -8.09
C ALA A 44 19.84 -20.00 -8.01
N MET A 45 18.66 -20.53 -8.34
CA MET A 45 18.55 -21.96 -8.61
C MET A 45 19.52 -22.30 -9.72
N LYS A 46 20.70 -22.83 -9.32
CA LYS A 46 21.81 -23.07 -10.22
C LYS A 46 21.33 -23.97 -11.36
N GLY A 47 21.24 -23.40 -12.55
CA GLY A 47 20.89 -24.12 -13.76
C GLY A 47 19.44 -23.98 -14.23
N ALA A 48 18.56 -23.27 -13.51
CA ALA A 48 17.22 -22.97 -14.01
C ALA A 48 17.30 -22.12 -15.29
N LYS A 49 16.49 -22.48 -16.29
CA LYS A 49 16.42 -21.83 -17.60
C LYS A 49 15.01 -21.32 -17.83
N TYR A 50 14.90 -20.25 -18.62
CA TYR A 50 13.63 -19.81 -19.15
C TYR A 50 13.11 -20.81 -20.19
N VAL A 51 11.82 -21.13 -20.14
CA VAL A 51 11.18 -22.16 -20.98
C VAL A 51 10.09 -21.60 -21.88
N GLY A 52 9.60 -20.41 -21.56
CA GLY A 52 8.52 -19.73 -22.29
C GLY A 52 7.14 -20.07 -21.77
N SER A 53 6.22 -19.13 -21.99
CA SER A 53 4.86 -19.18 -21.46
C SER A 53 3.99 -20.29 -22.03
N GLU A 54 4.33 -20.80 -23.20
CA GLU A 54 3.63 -21.93 -23.86
C GLU A 54 3.72 -23.20 -23.02
N GLU A 55 4.89 -23.46 -22.42
CA GLU A 55 5.09 -24.59 -21.52
C GLU A 55 4.26 -24.45 -20.23
N CYS A 56 4.14 -23.23 -19.72
CA CYS A 56 3.31 -22.95 -18.54
C CYS A 56 1.83 -23.24 -18.82
N ALA A 57 1.35 -22.89 -20.00
CA ALA A 57 -0.05 -23.05 -20.39
C ALA A 57 -0.49 -24.52 -20.46
N THR A 58 0.43 -25.47 -20.66
CA THR A 58 0.11 -26.91 -20.70
C THR A 58 -0.48 -27.42 -19.39
N CYS A 59 -0.05 -26.87 -18.24
CA CYS A 59 -0.57 -27.22 -16.91
C CYS A 59 -1.43 -26.12 -16.29
N HIS A 60 -1.15 -24.86 -16.62
CA HIS A 60 -1.81 -23.67 -16.06
C HIS A 60 -2.74 -22.97 -17.06
N GLU A 61 -3.53 -23.75 -17.84
CA GLU A 61 -4.38 -23.25 -18.92
C GLU A 61 -5.29 -22.08 -18.51
N LYS A 62 -5.95 -22.22 -17.34
CA LYS A 62 -6.83 -21.17 -16.83
C LYS A 62 -6.08 -19.87 -16.57
N ALA A 63 -4.95 -19.94 -15.85
CA ALA A 63 -4.14 -18.77 -15.55
C ALA A 63 -3.58 -18.11 -16.81
N ALA A 64 -3.15 -18.90 -17.79
CA ALA A 64 -2.67 -18.40 -19.06
C ALA A 64 -3.76 -17.66 -19.85
N LYS A 65 -4.98 -18.20 -19.90
CA LYS A 65 -6.13 -17.53 -20.54
C LYS A 65 -6.52 -16.22 -19.83
N GLU A 66 -6.60 -16.25 -18.51
CA GLU A 66 -6.95 -15.08 -17.73
C GLU A 66 -5.87 -13.99 -17.85
N PHE A 67 -4.58 -14.36 -17.90
CA PHE A 67 -3.47 -13.44 -18.05
C PHE A 67 -3.56 -12.58 -19.30
N GLN A 68 -4.11 -13.10 -20.40
CA GLN A 68 -4.30 -12.32 -21.63
C GLN A 68 -5.23 -11.12 -21.46
N LEU A 69 -6.07 -11.13 -20.43
CA LEU A 69 -6.94 -10.01 -20.06
C LEU A 69 -6.23 -8.98 -19.15
N SER A 70 -5.08 -9.38 -18.59
CA SER A 70 -4.30 -8.53 -17.69
C SER A 70 -3.59 -7.42 -18.47
N PRO A 71 -3.46 -6.21 -17.88
CA PRO A 71 -2.56 -5.19 -18.40
C PRO A 71 -1.11 -5.67 -18.53
N HIS A 72 -0.68 -6.62 -17.69
CA HIS A 72 0.67 -7.18 -17.72
C HIS A 72 0.96 -8.02 -18.96
N ALA A 73 -0.05 -8.58 -19.62
CA ALA A 73 0.13 -9.31 -20.89
C ALA A 73 0.63 -8.42 -22.04
N ARG A 74 0.59 -7.09 -21.86
CA ARG A 74 1.04 -6.12 -22.87
C ARG A 74 2.42 -5.54 -22.58
N ILE A 75 3.09 -6.02 -21.53
CA ILE A 75 4.41 -5.55 -21.14
C ILE A 75 5.45 -6.29 -21.96
N SER A 76 6.36 -5.54 -22.58
CA SER A 76 7.54 -6.09 -23.25
C SER A 76 8.71 -6.08 -22.26
N SER A 77 9.36 -7.23 -22.10
CA SER A 77 10.63 -7.32 -21.41
C SER A 77 11.75 -6.71 -22.25
N PRO A 78 12.71 -6.00 -21.64
CA PRO A 78 13.97 -5.62 -22.31
C PRO A 78 14.77 -6.85 -22.77
N ASP A 79 14.64 -7.97 -22.07
CA ASP A 79 15.24 -9.25 -22.41
C ASP A 79 14.24 -10.08 -23.19
N ALA A 80 14.58 -10.43 -24.44
CA ALA A 80 13.72 -11.17 -25.32
C ALA A 80 13.47 -12.63 -24.88
N GLU A 81 14.33 -13.16 -24.00
CA GLU A 81 14.16 -14.51 -23.42
C GLU A 81 13.16 -14.54 -22.26
N VAL A 82 12.96 -13.39 -21.59
CA VAL A 82 12.08 -13.29 -20.42
C VAL A 82 10.76 -12.67 -20.81
N LYS A 83 9.71 -13.47 -20.88
CA LYS A 83 8.37 -13.03 -21.31
C LYS A 83 7.28 -13.49 -20.36
N ASP A 84 6.21 -12.72 -20.33
CA ASP A 84 4.92 -13.08 -19.73
C ASP A 84 5.06 -13.68 -18.30
N CYS A 85 4.79 -14.96 -18.14
CA CYS A 85 4.76 -15.64 -16.83
C CYS A 85 6.09 -15.55 -16.09
N GLU A 86 7.19 -15.78 -16.79
CA GLU A 86 8.53 -15.86 -16.19
C GLU A 86 9.10 -14.48 -15.82
N MET A 87 8.52 -13.39 -16.32
CA MET A 87 8.86 -12.03 -15.82
C MET A 87 8.59 -11.88 -14.31
N CYS A 88 7.58 -12.58 -13.83
CA CYS A 88 7.16 -12.52 -12.43
C CYS A 88 7.54 -13.78 -11.65
N HIS A 89 7.54 -14.94 -12.31
CA HIS A 89 7.76 -16.24 -11.69
C HIS A 89 9.20 -16.76 -11.80
N GLY A 90 10.06 -16.05 -12.54
CA GLY A 90 11.43 -16.48 -12.80
C GLY A 90 11.53 -17.73 -13.69
N PRO A 91 12.77 -18.22 -13.92
CA PRO A 91 13.02 -19.37 -14.82
C PRO A 91 12.38 -20.65 -14.29
N ALA A 92 11.63 -21.35 -15.15
CA ALA A 92 10.72 -22.43 -14.75
C ALA A 92 11.19 -23.85 -15.10
N SER A 93 12.37 -24.04 -15.71
CA SER A 93 12.79 -25.39 -16.16
C SER A 93 12.79 -26.43 -15.03
N ILE A 94 13.33 -26.09 -13.85
CA ILE A 94 13.36 -26.99 -12.69
C ILE A 94 11.95 -27.32 -12.21
N HIS A 95 11.07 -26.32 -12.17
CA HIS A 95 9.67 -26.51 -11.80
C HIS A 95 8.96 -27.54 -12.69
N ILE A 96 9.23 -27.50 -13.99
CA ILE A 96 8.68 -28.46 -14.96
C ILE A 96 9.32 -29.85 -14.78
N GLU A 97 10.63 -29.92 -14.68
CA GLU A 97 11.39 -31.17 -14.48
C GLU A 97 10.97 -31.93 -13.22
N GLU A 98 10.64 -31.19 -12.16
CA GLU A 98 10.13 -31.75 -10.89
C GLU A 98 8.63 -32.11 -10.93
N GLY A 99 7.94 -31.89 -12.06
CA GLY A 99 6.51 -32.16 -12.20
C GLY A 99 5.63 -31.13 -11.49
N GLY A 100 6.13 -29.94 -11.24
CA GLY A 100 5.42 -28.86 -10.55
C GLY A 100 5.82 -28.73 -9.07
N GLY A 101 5.14 -27.87 -8.36
CA GLY A 101 5.40 -27.61 -6.94
C GLY A 101 5.77 -26.14 -6.69
N ARG A 102 5.53 -25.69 -5.45
CA ARG A 102 5.71 -24.27 -5.09
C ARG A 102 7.13 -23.93 -4.66
N GLY A 103 7.99 -24.93 -4.50
CA GLY A 103 9.36 -24.77 -3.98
C GLY A 103 10.39 -24.44 -5.06
N SER A 104 10.09 -24.81 -6.30
CA SER A 104 11.00 -24.74 -7.45
C SER A 104 10.68 -23.61 -8.44
N ILE A 105 9.83 -22.67 -8.03
CA ILE A 105 9.48 -21.49 -8.80
C ILE A 105 9.20 -20.30 -7.87
N LEU A 106 9.52 -19.11 -8.34
CA LEU A 106 9.26 -17.89 -7.57
C LEU A 106 7.75 -17.67 -7.37
N ASN A 107 7.38 -17.39 -6.12
CA ASN A 107 6.01 -17.01 -5.78
C ASN A 107 5.94 -15.50 -5.48
N PRO A 108 5.44 -14.66 -6.41
CA PRO A 108 5.33 -13.22 -6.22
C PRO A 108 4.49 -12.81 -5.00
N LYS A 109 3.54 -13.66 -4.59
CA LYS A 109 2.75 -13.41 -3.37
C LYS A 109 3.63 -13.30 -2.12
N LYS A 110 4.71 -14.08 -2.06
CA LYS A 110 5.68 -14.07 -0.95
C LYS A 110 6.81 -13.08 -1.14
N ASN A 111 6.98 -12.56 -2.36
CA ASN A 111 8.10 -11.73 -2.76
C ASN A 111 7.60 -10.44 -3.45
N PRO A 112 7.16 -9.43 -2.68
CA PRO A 112 6.64 -8.18 -3.25
C PRO A 112 7.68 -7.41 -4.05
N SER A 113 8.97 -7.65 -3.84
CA SER A 113 10.07 -7.10 -4.65
C SER A 113 9.92 -7.40 -6.13
N THR A 114 9.32 -8.54 -6.50
CA THR A 114 8.98 -8.87 -7.90
C THR A 114 8.09 -7.80 -8.52
N CYS A 115 7.11 -7.30 -7.78
CA CYS A 115 6.23 -6.23 -8.23
C CYS A 115 6.94 -4.87 -8.21
N PHE A 116 7.73 -4.62 -7.17
CA PHE A 116 8.44 -3.36 -6.97
C PHE A 116 9.55 -3.10 -7.98
N SER A 117 10.05 -4.12 -8.67
CA SER A 117 11.02 -3.94 -9.77
C SER A 117 10.49 -3.00 -10.88
N CYS A 118 9.18 -3.00 -11.10
CA CYS A 118 8.50 -2.10 -12.03
C CYS A 118 7.66 -1.03 -11.31
N HIS A 119 7.06 -1.35 -10.18
CA HIS A 119 6.19 -0.49 -9.38
C HIS A 119 6.92 0.16 -8.20
N SER A 120 8.10 0.75 -8.46
CA SER A 120 8.95 1.38 -7.44
C SER A 120 8.25 2.56 -6.72
N ASP A 121 7.35 3.27 -7.40
CA ASP A 121 6.54 4.32 -6.81
C ASP A 121 5.62 3.78 -5.70
N LYS A 122 5.10 2.55 -5.85
CA LYS A 122 4.28 1.89 -4.82
C LYS A 122 5.14 1.46 -3.63
N GLN A 123 6.37 0.98 -3.89
CA GLN A 123 7.32 0.70 -2.80
C GLN A 123 7.56 1.92 -1.93
N LEU A 124 7.71 3.11 -2.54
CA LEU A 124 7.87 4.36 -1.80
C LEU A 124 6.61 4.72 -0.98
N GLN A 125 5.42 4.47 -1.53
CA GLN A 125 4.16 4.70 -0.80
C GLN A 125 4.06 3.80 0.44
N PHE A 126 4.42 2.52 0.34
CA PHE A 126 4.43 1.60 1.49
C PHE A 126 5.47 1.95 2.57
N ARG A 127 6.41 2.87 2.32
CA ARG A 127 7.34 3.41 3.33
C ARG A 127 6.78 4.60 4.11
N LEU A 128 5.60 5.10 3.74
CA LEU A 128 4.97 6.21 4.45
C LEU A 128 4.50 5.75 5.85
N PRO A 129 4.31 6.69 6.81
CA PRO A 129 4.01 6.36 8.20
C PRO A 129 2.76 5.50 8.42
N TYR A 130 1.75 5.67 7.58
CA TYR A 130 0.49 4.92 7.65
C TYR A 130 0.30 4.15 6.34
N HIS A 131 0.48 2.84 6.38
CA HIS A 131 0.43 1.97 5.20
C HIS A 131 -0.10 0.58 5.56
N HIS A 132 -0.54 -0.17 4.57
CA HIS A 132 -0.79 -1.59 4.75
C HIS A 132 0.54 -2.35 4.89
N PRO A 133 0.61 -3.39 5.75
CA PRO A 133 1.87 -4.03 6.14
C PRO A 133 2.39 -5.01 5.06
N VAL A 134 2.63 -4.49 3.86
CA VAL A 134 3.20 -5.24 2.73
C VAL A 134 4.70 -5.43 2.90
N LEU A 135 5.42 -4.37 3.32
CA LEU A 135 6.85 -4.45 3.57
C LEU A 135 7.18 -5.35 4.76
N GLU A 136 6.28 -5.42 5.75
CA GLU A 136 6.38 -6.31 6.91
C GLU A 136 5.96 -7.75 6.60
N GLY A 137 5.51 -8.00 5.38
CA GLY A 137 5.12 -9.31 4.91
C GLY A 137 3.85 -9.92 5.45
N LYS A 138 3.04 -9.11 6.08
CA LYS A 138 1.73 -9.55 6.59
C LYS A 138 0.65 -9.48 5.50
N MET A 139 0.90 -8.72 4.44
CA MET A 139 0.05 -8.60 3.26
C MET A 139 0.90 -8.69 1.99
N SER A 140 0.25 -9.02 0.89
CA SER A 140 0.84 -9.04 -0.44
C SER A 140 0.03 -8.20 -1.42
N CYS A 141 0.66 -7.83 -2.53
CA CYS A 141 -0.04 -7.11 -3.61
C CYS A 141 -1.27 -7.89 -4.10
N SER A 142 -1.15 -9.22 -4.20
CA SER A 142 -2.22 -10.11 -4.68
C SER A 142 -3.36 -10.35 -3.67
N ASP A 143 -3.30 -9.80 -2.46
CA ASP A 143 -4.46 -9.81 -1.56
C ASP A 143 -5.52 -8.79 -1.99
N CYS A 144 -5.10 -7.76 -2.75
CA CYS A 144 -5.98 -6.73 -3.32
C CYS A 144 -6.04 -6.77 -4.85
N HIS A 145 -4.92 -7.07 -5.54
CA HIS A 145 -4.80 -7.07 -7.00
C HIS A 145 -4.76 -8.47 -7.58
N ASN A 146 -5.27 -8.64 -8.80
CA ASN A 146 -5.13 -9.88 -9.56
C ASN A 146 -4.24 -9.65 -10.79
N ALA A 147 -2.97 -10.02 -10.69
CA ALA A 147 -2.02 -9.87 -11.79
C ALA A 147 -2.31 -10.77 -13.00
N HIS A 148 -3.09 -11.84 -12.80
CA HIS A 148 -3.42 -12.81 -13.87
C HIS A 148 -4.70 -12.48 -14.65
N SER A 149 -5.44 -11.44 -14.27
CA SER A 149 -6.69 -11.09 -14.97
C SER A 149 -6.88 -9.59 -15.05
N GLU A 150 -8.05 -9.17 -15.50
CA GLU A 150 -8.43 -7.75 -15.36
C GLU A 150 -8.37 -7.34 -13.90
N ASP A 151 -7.55 -6.34 -13.63
CA ASP A 151 -7.46 -5.76 -12.31
C ASP A 151 -8.57 -4.72 -12.08
N VAL A 152 -8.76 -4.36 -10.84
CA VAL A 152 -9.73 -3.36 -10.42
C VAL A 152 -9.45 -2.03 -11.14
N LYS A 153 -10.39 -1.58 -11.96
CA LYS A 153 -10.28 -0.32 -12.73
C LYS A 153 -10.97 0.81 -11.97
N PRO A 154 -10.22 1.73 -11.35
CA PRO A 154 -10.82 2.77 -10.48
C PRO A 154 -11.66 3.83 -11.21
N TRP A 155 -11.71 3.85 -12.54
CA TRP A 155 -12.41 4.85 -13.35
C TRP A 155 -13.61 4.36 -14.17
N SER A 156 -14.05 3.15 -13.97
CA SER A 156 -15.30 2.70 -14.60
C SER A 156 -16.41 2.60 -13.55
N ALA A 157 -17.60 3.04 -13.89
CA ALA A 157 -18.76 3.00 -12.99
C ALA A 157 -19.11 1.56 -12.54
N THR A 158 -18.74 0.56 -13.32
CA THR A 158 -18.90 -0.86 -13.00
C THR A 158 -17.80 -1.41 -12.08
N SER A 159 -16.65 -0.77 -12.01
CA SER A 159 -15.51 -1.23 -11.20
C SER A 159 -15.49 -0.66 -9.78
N MET A 160 -16.32 0.31 -9.47
CA MET A 160 -16.38 0.87 -8.11
C MET A 160 -16.86 -0.14 -7.08
N LYS A 161 -17.78 -1.01 -7.45
CA LYS A 161 -18.19 -2.13 -6.60
C LYS A 161 -17.03 -3.05 -6.30
N ASP A 162 -16.25 -3.39 -7.31
CA ASP A 162 -15.10 -4.30 -7.17
C ASP A 162 -13.97 -3.68 -6.34
N VAL A 163 -13.74 -2.36 -6.45
CA VAL A 163 -12.78 -1.64 -5.59
C VAL A 163 -13.19 -1.76 -4.12
N ASN A 164 -14.45 -1.49 -3.80
CA ASN A 164 -14.93 -1.60 -2.44
C ASN A 164 -14.87 -3.04 -1.94
N GLU A 165 -15.20 -4.02 -2.77
CA GLU A 165 -15.12 -5.44 -2.43
C GLU A 165 -13.69 -5.86 -2.08
N ALA A 166 -12.68 -5.35 -2.77
CA ALA A 166 -11.28 -5.62 -2.42
C ALA A 166 -10.94 -5.16 -0.98
N CYS A 167 -11.45 -4.00 -0.58
CA CYS A 167 -11.24 -3.46 0.77
C CYS A 167 -12.06 -4.22 1.83
N THR A 168 -13.33 -4.48 1.54
CA THR A 168 -14.29 -5.05 2.49
C THR A 168 -14.10 -6.55 2.75
N LYS A 169 -13.23 -7.22 2.00
CA LYS A 169 -12.75 -8.56 2.37
C LYS A 169 -12.17 -8.60 3.79
N CYS A 170 -11.48 -7.54 4.18
CA CYS A 170 -10.89 -7.38 5.51
C CYS A 170 -11.62 -6.35 6.37
N HIS A 171 -12.00 -5.20 5.79
CA HIS A 171 -12.69 -4.10 6.46
C HIS A 171 -14.21 -4.27 6.42
N LYS A 172 -14.70 -5.39 6.95
CA LYS A 172 -16.13 -5.78 6.89
C LYS A 172 -17.05 -4.78 7.57
N ASP A 173 -16.59 -4.19 8.68
CA ASP A 173 -17.36 -3.22 9.46
C ASP A 173 -17.63 -1.91 8.69
N GLN A 174 -16.89 -1.66 7.61
CA GLN A 174 -17.05 -0.48 6.77
C GLN A 174 -17.98 -0.71 5.57
N ASN A 175 -18.54 -1.93 5.42
CA ASN A 175 -19.34 -2.30 4.26
C ASN A 175 -20.85 -1.99 4.45
N GLY A 176 -21.29 -1.78 5.69
CA GLY A 176 -22.72 -1.70 6.01
C GLY A 176 -23.38 -3.08 6.13
N PRO A 177 -24.69 -3.19 5.92
CA PRO A 177 -25.60 -2.13 5.45
C PRO A 177 -25.86 -1.04 6.51
N TRP A 178 -26.02 0.19 6.04
CA TRP A 178 -26.32 1.35 6.88
C TRP A 178 -27.74 1.86 6.58
N VAL A 179 -28.45 2.31 7.61
CA VAL A 179 -29.73 3.02 7.42
C VAL A 179 -29.48 4.34 6.70
N TRP A 180 -28.44 5.05 7.13
CA TRP A 180 -27.94 6.27 6.49
C TRP A 180 -26.50 6.08 6.06
N GLY A 181 -26.28 5.65 4.81
CA GLY A 181 -24.96 5.53 4.21
C GLY A 181 -24.41 6.87 3.77
N HIS A 182 -23.09 7.02 3.84
CA HIS A 182 -22.45 8.19 3.24
C HIS A 182 -22.34 7.99 1.72
N GLU A 183 -22.96 8.88 0.94
CA GLU A 183 -23.01 8.76 -0.53
C GLU A 183 -21.62 8.67 -1.19
N ALA A 184 -20.61 9.31 -0.58
CA ALA A 184 -19.23 9.25 -1.06
C ALA A 184 -18.65 7.82 -1.14
N LEU A 185 -19.20 6.86 -0.39
CA LEU A 185 -18.81 5.45 -0.48
C LEU A 185 -19.13 4.82 -1.84
N LYS A 186 -20.11 5.37 -2.56
CA LYS A 186 -20.46 4.93 -3.92
C LYS A 186 -19.34 5.30 -4.93
N GLU A 187 -18.54 6.32 -4.61
CA GLU A 187 -17.39 6.74 -5.42
C GLU A 187 -16.13 5.91 -5.11
N GLY A 188 -16.20 5.03 -4.11
CA GLY A 188 -15.12 4.12 -3.72
C GLY A 188 -14.30 4.60 -2.52
N CYS A 189 -13.73 3.64 -1.80
CA CYS A 189 -12.92 3.89 -0.60
C CYS A 189 -11.71 4.80 -0.88
N SER A 190 -11.14 4.72 -2.08
CA SER A 190 -10.00 5.52 -2.53
C SER A 190 -10.31 7.01 -2.73
N THR A 191 -11.59 7.41 -2.70
CA THR A 191 -12.00 8.82 -2.69
C THR A 191 -11.48 9.55 -1.44
N CYS A 192 -11.34 8.83 -0.32
CA CYS A 192 -10.87 9.36 0.95
C CYS A 192 -9.53 8.76 1.42
N HIS A 193 -9.19 7.54 0.98
CA HIS A 193 -8.03 6.80 1.45
C HIS A 193 -6.98 6.58 0.38
N GLN A 194 -5.70 6.71 0.76
CA GLN A 194 -4.53 6.32 -0.03
C GLN A 194 -4.11 4.90 0.38
N VAL A 195 -4.56 3.91 -0.39
CA VAL A 195 -4.54 2.49 0.01
C VAL A 195 -3.15 1.86 0.11
N HIS A 196 -2.13 2.41 -0.52
CA HIS A 196 -0.76 1.91 -0.40
C HIS A 196 -0.03 2.53 0.79
N GLY A 197 -0.28 3.81 1.06
CA GLY A 197 0.30 4.52 2.20
C GLY A 197 0.05 6.01 2.14
N SER A 198 0.07 6.65 3.31
CA SER A 198 -0.16 8.07 3.48
C SER A 198 0.68 8.62 4.63
N ILE A 199 0.93 9.92 4.59
CA ILE A 199 1.48 10.68 5.72
C ILE A 199 0.39 10.96 6.78
N ASN A 200 -0.87 10.76 6.43
CA ASN A 200 -2.02 11.06 7.27
C ASN A 200 -2.54 9.80 7.95
N GLN A 201 -2.97 9.93 9.21
CA GLN A 201 -3.60 8.84 9.96
C GLN A 201 -4.75 8.22 9.18
N LYS A 202 -5.00 6.93 9.43
CA LYS A 202 -6.03 6.12 8.74
C LYS A 202 -5.84 6.10 7.21
N MET A 203 -4.62 6.38 6.74
CA MET A 203 -4.27 6.48 5.32
C MET A 203 -5.17 7.46 4.54
N LEU A 204 -5.57 8.57 5.15
CA LEU A 204 -6.36 9.58 4.49
C LEU A 204 -5.54 10.36 3.45
N ILE A 205 -6.19 10.78 2.36
CA ILE A 205 -5.55 11.60 1.32
C ILE A 205 -5.23 13.01 1.80
N THR A 206 -5.97 13.51 2.79
CA THR A 206 -5.73 14.78 3.50
C THR A 206 -6.34 14.70 4.90
N GLN A 207 -5.91 15.57 5.78
CA GLN A 207 -6.34 15.55 7.19
C GLN A 207 -7.51 16.48 7.48
N ASP A 208 -8.17 16.18 8.60
CA ASP A 208 -9.12 17.04 9.28
C ASP A 208 -10.28 17.51 8.40
N VAL A 209 -10.69 18.74 8.60
CA VAL A 209 -11.79 19.38 7.87
C VAL A 209 -11.52 19.46 6.37
N ASN A 210 -10.25 19.51 5.95
CA ASN A 210 -9.87 19.60 4.56
C ASN A 210 -10.35 18.41 3.72
N LEU A 211 -10.43 17.21 4.32
CA LEU A 211 -10.98 16.04 3.65
C LEU A 211 -12.46 16.25 3.31
N CYS A 212 -13.22 16.70 4.28
CA CYS A 212 -14.67 16.90 4.15
C CYS A 212 -14.99 18.06 3.19
N LEU A 213 -14.22 19.13 3.27
CA LEU A 213 -14.41 20.34 2.47
C LEU A 213 -14.08 20.16 0.99
N ARG A 214 -13.50 19.05 0.57
CA ARG A 214 -13.34 18.73 -0.85
C ARG A 214 -14.69 18.59 -1.58
N CYS A 215 -15.71 18.16 -0.84
CA CYS A 215 -17.07 17.96 -1.37
C CYS A 215 -18.10 18.87 -0.68
N HIS A 216 -17.97 19.07 0.62
CA HIS A 216 -18.88 19.88 1.43
C HIS A 216 -18.48 21.37 1.44
N THR A 217 -18.13 21.95 0.29
CA THR A 217 -17.83 23.37 0.17
C THR A 217 -19.11 24.16 -0.06
N GLN A 218 -19.26 25.27 0.66
CA GLN A 218 -20.33 26.23 0.46
C GLN A 218 -19.74 27.63 0.27
N LEU A 219 -20.43 28.48 -0.51
CA LEU A 219 -20.01 29.82 -0.85
C LEU A 219 -19.70 30.73 0.37
N ASN A 220 -20.33 30.44 1.52
CA ASN A 220 -20.11 31.14 2.80
C ASN A 220 -19.53 30.18 3.82
N TYR A 221 -18.24 29.94 3.77
CA TYR A 221 -17.51 28.98 4.59
C TYR A 221 -17.78 29.01 6.10
N PRO A 222 -18.02 30.13 6.79
CA PRO A 222 -18.39 30.08 8.20
C PRO A 222 -19.79 29.51 8.46
N ALA A 223 -20.62 29.42 7.43
CA ALA A 223 -22.03 29.02 7.52
C ALA A 223 -22.34 27.69 6.86
N ILE A 224 -21.40 26.74 6.87
CA ILE A 224 -21.67 25.40 6.36
C ILE A 224 -22.81 24.79 7.17
N GLY A 225 -23.92 24.54 6.48
CA GLY A 225 -25.12 23.94 7.07
C GLY A 225 -25.85 24.85 8.07
N LYS A 226 -26.35 24.26 9.14
CA LYS A 226 -27.15 24.91 10.15
C LYS A 226 -26.30 25.76 11.11
N SER A 227 -26.96 26.65 11.85
CA SER A 227 -26.33 27.56 12.86
C SER A 227 -25.41 26.85 13.87
N VAL A 228 -25.61 25.54 14.08
CA VAL A 228 -24.73 24.75 14.98
C VAL A 228 -23.27 24.67 14.53
N HIS A 229 -22.97 24.95 13.28
CA HIS A 229 -21.61 24.99 12.74
C HIS A 229 -20.91 26.35 12.94
N THR A 230 -21.67 27.38 13.25
CA THR A 230 -21.13 28.74 13.42
C THR A 230 -20.11 28.77 14.55
N GLY A 231 -18.88 29.13 14.24
CA GLY A 231 -17.75 29.22 15.17
C GLY A 231 -17.12 27.90 15.63
N ARG A 232 -17.73 26.74 15.30
CA ARG A 232 -17.22 25.42 15.76
C ARG A 232 -16.20 24.79 14.81
N ILE A 233 -16.22 25.13 13.54
CA ILE A 233 -15.28 24.59 12.54
C ILE A 233 -13.84 25.03 12.83
N ASN A 234 -13.66 26.17 13.48
CA ASN A 234 -12.34 26.68 13.85
C ASN A 234 -11.72 25.99 15.08
N THR A 235 -12.47 25.17 15.80
CA THR A 235 -12.06 24.59 17.10
C THR A 235 -11.95 23.07 17.10
N GLY A 236 -12.23 22.40 15.98
CA GLY A 236 -12.20 20.94 15.90
C GLY A 236 -12.32 20.42 14.49
N THR A 237 -12.41 19.10 14.36
CA THR A 237 -12.67 18.42 13.09
C THR A 237 -14.15 18.06 12.95
N CYS A 238 -14.62 17.83 11.73
CA CYS A 238 -16.02 17.46 11.49
C CYS A 238 -16.43 16.18 12.23
N PHE A 239 -15.48 15.29 12.46
CA PHE A 239 -15.68 13.98 13.12
C PHE A 239 -15.21 13.93 14.57
N SER A 240 -14.77 15.04 15.15
CA SER A 240 -14.35 15.09 16.56
C SER A 240 -15.50 15.50 17.48
N GLY A 241 -15.35 15.22 18.78
CA GLY A 241 -16.28 15.68 19.81
C GLY A 241 -17.71 15.14 19.69
N GLY A 242 -17.91 13.97 19.10
CA GLY A 242 -19.22 13.37 18.94
C GLY A 242 -20.07 13.97 17.79
N CYS A 243 -19.44 14.74 16.89
CA CYS A 243 -20.13 15.28 15.72
C CYS A 243 -20.35 14.18 14.65
N HIS A 244 -19.76 14.25 13.49
CA HIS A 244 -19.95 13.27 12.42
C HIS A 244 -18.99 12.08 12.57
N THR A 245 -19.16 11.28 13.61
CA THR A 245 -18.23 10.18 13.97
C THR A 245 -18.41 8.93 13.12
N ALA A 246 -19.58 8.72 12.55
CA ALA A 246 -19.94 7.58 11.74
C ALA A 246 -19.79 7.87 10.24
N VAL A 247 -18.62 8.34 9.82
CA VAL A 247 -18.36 8.87 8.47
C VAL A 247 -18.60 7.88 7.32
N HIS A 248 -18.63 6.58 7.58
CA HIS A 248 -18.96 5.57 6.57
C HIS A 248 -20.46 5.30 6.48
N GLY A 249 -21.19 5.55 7.55
CA GLY A 249 -22.63 5.37 7.64
C GLY A 249 -23.07 5.19 9.09
N SER A 250 -24.32 5.51 9.37
CA SER A 250 -24.93 5.38 10.68
C SER A 250 -26.24 4.60 10.62
N ASN A 251 -26.51 3.83 11.67
CA ASN A 251 -27.81 3.20 11.87
C ASN A 251 -28.69 3.99 12.87
N PHE A 252 -28.16 5.10 13.39
CA PHE A 252 -28.79 5.87 14.48
C PHE A 252 -29.16 7.30 14.09
N ASP A 253 -28.42 7.91 13.16
CA ASP A 253 -28.53 9.35 12.88
C ASP A 253 -28.20 9.67 11.41
N ASP A 254 -29.09 10.43 10.75
CA ASP A 254 -28.98 10.84 9.36
C ASP A 254 -27.80 11.82 9.10
N HIS A 255 -27.27 12.41 10.16
CA HIS A 255 -26.07 13.26 10.10
C HIS A 255 -24.77 12.49 10.40
N LEU A 256 -24.78 11.17 10.26
CA LEU A 256 -23.63 10.28 10.45
C LEU A 256 -22.99 10.41 11.84
N ARG A 257 -23.82 10.39 12.87
CA ARG A 257 -23.40 10.34 14.28
C ARG A 257 -23.68 8.95 14.86
N TYR A 258 -22.91 8.59 15.88
CA TYR A 258 -23.20 7.43 16.72
C TYR A 258 -24.10 7.82 17.86
#